data_f791f959ed19c40639719835aac1221e
#
_entry.id   f791f959ed19c40639719835aac1221e
#
_cell.length_a   1.000
_cell.length_b   1.000
_cell.length_c   1.000
_cell.angle_alpha   90.00
_cell.angle_beta   90.00
_cell.angle_gamma   90.00
#
_symmetry.space_group_name_H-M   'P 1'
#
loop_
_entity.id
_entity.type
_entity.pdbx_description
1 polymer ?
#
loop_
_entity_poly.entity_id
_entity_poly.type
_entity_poly.pdbx_seq_one_letter_code
_entity_poly.pdbx_strand_id
1 'polypeptide(L)'
;GCGLVGLGAVIGARLAGAERIIAIDLAENRLQDAVHHGATETRVGGPDVVDWLKEQTDGYGIDYTFEATGNVHVMRQAVESAREAWGLATMCGVAGKGELLEVIPRFLITGRRVTGSSFGGVKGRTQVPLLVDRWLNGEIDVESLISHRIGLDDVNRGFELMEEQDGIRSVITFP
;
A
#
# COMPACT_ATOMS: atom_id res chain seq x y z
N GLY A 1 -1.22 -4.83 2.15
CA GLY A 1 -0.01 -5.18 1.44
C GLY A 1 1.07 -4.13 1.58
N CYS A 2 2.24 -4.52 2.09
CA CYS A 2 3.39 -3.66 2.39
C CYS A 2 4.56 -3.87 1.41
N GLY A 3 4.25 -4.21 0.16
CA GLY A 3 5.20 -4.11 -0.94
C GLY A 3 5.50 -2.64 -1.28
N LEU A 4 6.26 -2.38 -2.36
CA LEU A 4 6.68 -1.02 -2.72
C LEU A 4 5.52 -0.02 -2.80
N VAL A 5 4.38 -0.40 -3.38
CA VAL A 5 3.20 0.47 -3.52
C VAL A 5 2.57 0.75 -2.15
N GLY A 6 2.43 -0.28 -1.31
CA GLY A 6 1.89 -0.14 0.04
C GLY A 6 2.79 0.72 0.94
N LEU A 7 4.12 0.53 0.88
CA LEU A 7 5.08 1.38 1.57
C LEU A 7 4.99 2.85 1.09
N GLY A 8 4.78 3.06 -0.21
CA GLY A 8 4.49 4.39 -0.74
C GLY A 8 3.23 5.02 -0.12
N ALA A 9 2.18 4.24 0.12
CA ALA A 9 0.98 4.72 0.82
C ALA A 9 1.27 5.04 2.30
N VAL A 10 2.06 4.22 3.00
CA VAL A 10 2.51 4.48 4.39
C VAL A 10 3.30 5.80 4.46
N ILE A 11 4.29 6.00 3.58
CA ILE A 11 5.07 7.23 3.49
C ILE A 11 4.15 8.43 3.22
N GLY A 12 3.23 8.28 2.26
CA GLY A 12 2.26 9.33 1.91
C GLY A 12 1.35 9.70 3.09
N ALA A 13 0.84 8.71 3.83
CA ALA A 13 0.02 8.92 5.02
C ALA A 13 0.80 9.66 6.12
N ARG A 14 2.07 9.27 6.36
CA ARG A 14 2.96 9.96 7.30
C ARG A 14 3.19 11.41 6.90
N LEU A 15 3.50 11.67 5.63
CA LEU A 15 3.70 13.04 5.12
C LEU A 15 2.42 13.88 5.16
N ALA A 16 1.26 13.25 5.07
CA ALA A 16 -0.04 13.91 5.22
C ALA A 16 -0.41 14.17 6.68
N GLY A 17 0.37 13.70 7.65
CA GLY A 17 0.13 13.90 9.07
C GLY A 17 -0.94 12.96 9.65
N ALA A 18 -1.12 11.76 9.07
CA ALA A 18 -2.02 10.77 9.64
C ALA A 18 -1.54 10.37 11.05
N GLU A 19 -2.45 10.40 12.02
CA GLU A 19 -2.15 10.09 13.42
C GLU A 19 -1.92 8.60 13.64
N ARG A 20 -2.72 7.76 12.99
CA ARG A 20 -2.60 6.31 13.04
C ARG A 20 -2.42 5.76 11.64
N ILE A 21 -1.42 4.94 11.45
CA ILE A 21 -1.09 4.27 10.19
C ILE A 21 -0.93 2.79 10.48
N ILE A 22 -1.94 2.01 10.12
CA ILE A 22 -2.00 0.57 10.36
C ILE A 22 -1.54 -0.16 9.11
N ALA A 23 -0.42 -0.83 9.18
CA ALA A 23 0.12 -1.64 8.09
C ALA A 23 -0.30 -3.11 8.25
N ILE A 24 -0.79 -3.71 7.15
CA ILE A 24 -1.27 -5.09 7.13
C ILE A 24 -0.58 -5.84 5.99
N ASP A 25 0.10 -6.93 6.32
CA ASP A 25 0.73 -7.84 5.36
C ASP A 25 0.72 -9.27 5.91
N LEU A 26 0.96 -10.27 5.05
CA LEU A 26 1.10 -11.66 5.47
C LEU A 26 2.50 -11.96 6.02
N ALA A 27 3.50 -11.19 5.61
CA ALA A 27 4.90 -11.39 5.93
C ALA A 27 5.38 -10.39 7.00
N GLU A 28 5.94 -10.90 8.11
CA GLU A 28 6.41 -10.06 9.23
C GLU A 28 7.54 -9.11 8.83
N ASN A 29 8.47 -9.53 7.94
CA ASN A 29 9.52 -8.65 7.44
C ASN A 29 8.96 -7.43 6.72
N ARG A 30 7.87 -7.59 5.95
CA ARG A 30 7.17 -6.48 5.30
C ARG A 30 6.51 -5.52 6.31
N LEU A 31 6.03 -6.05 7.42
CA LEU A 31 5.49 -5.22 8.51
C LEU A 31 6.60 -4.42 9.20
N GLN A 32 7.79 -4.99 9.36
CA GLN A 32 8.96 -4.27 9.87
C GLN A 32 9.38 -3.12 8.93
N ASP A 33 9.41 -3.37 7.61
CA ASP A 33 9.64 -2.34 6.62
C ASP A 33 8.61 -1.20 6.74
N ALA A 34 7.33 -1.54 6.93
CA ALA A 34 6.28 -0.54 7.10
C ALA A 34 6.48 0.32 8.34
N VAL A 35 6.91 -0.26 9.47
CA VAL A 35 7.26 0.49 10.69
C VAL A 35 8.40 1.45 10.42
N HIS A 36 9.47 0.99 9.73
CA HIS A 36 10.60 1.84 9.34
C HIS A 36 10.15 3.07 8.54
N HIS A 37 9.16 2.91 7.67
CA HIS A 37 8.62 3.98 6.83
C HIS A 37 7.52 4.84 7.47
N GLY A 38 7.09 4.50 8.70
CA GLY A 38 6.19 5.34 9.49
C GLY A 38 4.83 4.73 9.82
N ALA A 39 4.64 3.42 9.64
CA ALA A 39 3.48 2.75 10.21
C ALA A 39 3.55 2.82 11.75
N THR A 40 2.44 3.20 12.37
CA THR A 40 2.33 3.30 13.84
C THR A 40 1.92 1.97 14.47
N GLU A 41 1.28 1.14 13.69
CA GLU A 41 0.76 -0.17 14.11
C GLU A 41 0.89 -1.16 12.97
N THR A 42 1.03 -2.44 13.31
CA THR A 42 1.12 -3.52 12.34
C THR A 42 0.22 -4.69 12.72
N ARG A 43 -0.26 -5.42 11.71
CA ARG A 43 -1.01 -6.65 11.89
C ARG A 43 -0.73 -7.63 10.76
N VAL A 44 -0.58 -8.89 11.10
CA VAL A 44 -0.58 -9.97 10.11
C VAL A 44 -1.98 -10.10 9.52
N GLY A 45 -2.08 -10.15 8.19
CA GLY A 45 -3.32 -10.26 7.44
C GLY A 45 -4.06 -11.57 7.72
N GLY A 46 -5.38 -11.52 7.67
CA GLY A 46 -6.22 -12.69 7.93
C GLY A 46 -7.70 -12.42 7.64
N PRO A 47 -8.56 -13.43 7.77
CA PRO A 47 -9.99 -13.30 7.51
C PRO A 47 -10.71 -12.37 8.52
N ASP A 48 -10.16 -12.21 9.70
CA ASP A 48 -10.70 -11.41 10.81
C ASP A 48 -10.22 -9.94 10.82
N VAL A 49 -9.47 -9.52 9.79
CA VAL A 49 -8.90 -8.17 9.70
C VAL A 49 -9.98 -7.09 9.77
N VAL A 50 -11.11 -7.28 9.08
CA VAL A 50 -12.20 -6.27 9.04
C VAL A 50 -12.80 -6.07 10.42
N ASP A 51 -13.08 -7.15 11.15
CA ASP A 51 -13.68 -7.08 12.49
C ASP A 51 -12.69 -6.46 13.48
N TRP A 52 -11.43 -6.87 13.41
CA TRP A 52 -10.39 -6.28 14.23
C TRP A 52 -10.24 -4.77 13.97
N LEU A 53 -10.21 -4.32 12.70
CA LEU A 53 -10.11 -2.88 12.38
C LEU A 53 -11.31 -2.09 12.91
N LYS A 54 -12.51 -2.67 12.90
CA LYS A 54 -13.69 -2.05 13.51
C LYS A 54 -13.55 -1.95 15.03
N GLU A 55 -13.05 -2.99 15.70
CA GLU A 55 -12.76 -2.94 17.14
C GLU A 55 -11.77 -1.83 17.50
N GLN A 56 -10.72 -1.63 16.67
CA GLN A 56 -9.73 -0.57 16.87
C GLN A 56 -10.28 0.85 16.68
N THR A 57 -11.51 0.99 16.19
CA THR A 57 -12.13 2.26 15.80
C THR A 57 -13.54 2.43 16.37
N ASP A 58 -13.85 1.79 17.51
CA ASP A 58 -15.17 1.84 18.14
C ASP A 58 -16.33 1.51 17.19
N GLY A 59 -16.09 0.65 16.21
CA GLY A 59 -17.05 0.25 15.17
C GLY A 59 -17.16 1.20 13.97
N TYR A 60 -16.53 2.36 14.01
CA TYR A 60 -16.66 3.37 12.95
C TYR A 60 -15.93 2.99 11.65
N GLY A 61 -14.81 2.27 11.72
CA GLY A 61 -13.98 1.91 10.58
C GLY A 61 -12.89 2.95 10.28
N ILE A 62 -12.10 2.65 9.28
CA ILE A 62 -10.87 3.37 8.90
C ILE A 62 -11.20 4.50 7.92
N ASP A 63 -10.67 5.68 8.15
CA ASP A 63 -10.93 6.87 7.33
C ASP A 63 -10.45 6.69 5.89
N TYR A 64 -9.23 6.15 5.71
CA TYR A 64 -8.60 5.90 4.40
C TYR A 64 -8.00 4.50 4.37
N THR A 65 -8.46 3.65 3.49
CA THR A 65 -7.88 2.32 3.26
C THR A 65 -7.21 2.26 1.91
N PHE A 66 -6.04 1.62 1.85
CA PHE A 66 -5.26 1.45 0.62
C PHE A 66 -5.05 -0.05 0.39
N GLU A 67 -5.47 -0.54 -0.74
CA GLU A 67 -5.24 -1.91 -1.13
C GLU A 67 -4.11 -1.94 -2.16
N ALA A 68 -3.04 -2.69 -1.87
CA ALA A 68 -1.83 -2.72 -2.68
C ALA A 68 -1.33 -4.15 -2.99
N THR A 69 -2.20 -5.15 -2.84
CA THR A 69 -1.87 -6.56 -3.17
C THR A 69 -2.37 -6.98 -4.54
N GLY A 70 -3.47 -6.39 -5.01
CA GLY A 70 -4.19 -6.83 -6.20
C GLY A 70 -5.12 -8.02 -5.95
N ASN A 71 -5.29 -8.48 -4.72
CA ASN A 71 -6.19 -9.57 -4.38
C ASN A 71 -7.62 -9.05 -4.16
N VAL A 72 -8.60 -9.56 -4.91
CA VAL A 72 -9.98 -9.07 -4.85
C VAL A 72 -10.64 -9.28 -3.47
N HIS A 73 -10.22 -10.28 -2.71
CA HIS A 73 -10.70 -10.46 -1.33
C HIS A 73 -10.15 -9.39 -0.40
N VAL A 74 -8.88 -8.99 -0.57
CA VAL A 74 -8.27 -7.88 0.20
C VAL A 74 -8.87 -6.55 -0.24
N MET A 75 -9.17 -6.35 -1.53
CA MET A 75 -9.92 -5.19 -2.03
C MET A 75 -11.28 -5.07 -1.34
N ARG A 76 -12.00 -6.20 -1.20
CA ARG A 76 -13.26 -6.25 -0.47
C ARG A 76 -13.07 -5.88 1.01
N GLN A 77 -12.09 -6.45 1.70
CA GLN A 77 -11.76 -6.10 3.09
C GLN A 77 -11.47 -4.60 3.24
N ALA A 78 -10.75 -3.99 2.28
CA ALA A 78 -10.49 -2.55 2.28
C ALA A 78 -11.78 -1.71 2.22
N VAL A 79 -12.76 -2.13 1.42
CA VAL A 79 -14.07 -1.46 1.37
C VAL A 79 -14.87 -1.68 2.65
N GLU A 80 -14.88 -2.91 3.16
CA GLU A 80 -15.66 -3.30 4.35
C GLU A 80 -15.14 -2.65 5.63
N SER A 81 -13.82 -2.42 5.72
CA SER A 81 -13.18 -1.75 6.84
C SER A 81 -13.21 -0.23 6.76
N ALA A 82 -13.51 0.34 5.59
CA ALA A 82 -13.61 1.79 5.44
C ALA A 82 -14.75 2.35 6.30
N ARG A 83 -14.53 3.57 6.82
CA ARG A 83 -15.46 4.26 7.71
C ARG A 83 -16.82 4.49 7.04
N GLU A 84 -17.89 4.23 7.78
CA GLU A 84 -19.24 4.60 7.36
C GLU A 84 -19.38 6.13 7.24
N ALA A 85 -20.22 6.59 6.37
CA ALA A 85 -20.53 7.96 6.00
C ALA A 85 -19.54 8.64 5.05
N TRP A 86 -18.20 8.41 5.15
CA TRP A 86 -17.26 9.16 4.31
C TRP A 86 -15.90 8.48 4.05
N GLY A 87 -15.68 7.30 4.60
CA GLY A 87 -14.43 6.56 4.40
C GLY A 87 -14.11 6.31 2.93
N LEU A 88 -12.84 6.33 2.59
CA LEU A 88 -12.34 6.16 1.22
C LEU A 88 -11.47 4.92 1.12
N ALA A 89 -11.90 3.96 0.30
CA ALA A 89 -11.09 2.80 -0.08
C ALA A 89 -10.43 3.05 -1.45
N THR A 90 -9.11 3.03 -1.48
CA THR A 90 -8.30 3.26 -2.67
C THR A 90 -7.65 1.96 -3.13
N MET A 91 -7.98 1.53 -4.36
CA MET A 91 -7.41 0.35 -5.00
C MET A 91 -6.15 0.76 -5.76
N CYS A 92 -5.00 0.30 -5.29
CA CYS A 92 -3.69 0.53 -5.92
C CYS A 92 -3.14 -0.76 -6.55
N GLY A 93 -3.54 -1.93 -6.02
CA GLY A 93 -3.16 -3.23 -6.55
C GLY A 93 -3.88 -3.55 -7.86
N VAL A 94 -3.25 -4.39 -8.69
CA VAL A 94 -3.80 -4.83 -9.98
C VAL A 94 -4.31 -6.26 -9.84
N ALA A 95 -5.61 -6.43 -9.95
CA ALA A 95 -6.26 -7.75 -9.93
C ALA A 95 -6.00 -8.53 -11.23
N GLY A 96 -6.15 -9.84 -11.17
CA GLY A 96 -6.06 -10.72 -12.32
C GLY A 96 -7.12 -10.40 -13.38
N LYS A 97 -6.82 -10.72 -14.63
CA LYS A 97 -7.74 -10.46 -15.75
C LYS A 97 -9.06 -11.22 -15.53
N GLY A 98 -10.17 -10.48 -15.48
CA GLY A 98 -11.52 -11.04 -15.33
C GLY A 98 -11.96 -11.28 -13.89
N GLU A 99 -11.11 -11.00 -12.91
CA GLU A 99 -11.52 -11.00 -11.50
C GLU A 99 -12.47 -9.84 -11.20
N LEU A 100 -13.41 -10.07 -10.29
CA LEU A 100 -14.45 -9.11 -9.94
C LEU A 100 -14.32 -8.70 -8.48
N LEU A 101 -14.41 -7.40 -8.22
CA LEU A 101 -14.59 -6.89 -6.87
C LEU A 101 -16.07 -6.95 -6.50
N GLU A 102 -16.42 -7.83 -5.59
CA GLU A 102 -17.78 -7.98 -5.07
C GLU A 102 -17.92 -7.27 -3.72
N VAL A 103 -18.80 -6.28 -3.67
CA VAL A 103 -19.08 -5.53 -2.44
C VAL A 103 -20.59 -5.45 -2.20
N ILE A 104 -20.99 -5.44 -0.94
CA ILE A 104 -22.40 -5.27 -0.55
C ILE A 104 -22.81 -3.84 -0.89
N PRO A 105 -23.85 -3.62 -1.73
CA PRO A 105 -24.26 -2.27 -2.17
C PRO A 105 -24.58 -1.31 -1.01
N ARG A 106 -25.04 -1.84 0.13
CA ARG A 106 -25.30 -1.04 1.33
C ARG A 106 -24.07 -0.24 1.78
N PHE A 107 -22.85 -0.76 1.62
CA PHE A 107 -21.63 -0.03 2.00
C PHE A 107 -21.48 1.28 1.21
N LEU A 108 -21.85 1.29 -0.06
CA LEU A 108 -21.80 2.49 -0.89
C LEU A 108 -22.95 3.46 -0.54
N ILE A 109 -24.17 2.93 -0.31
CA ILE A 109 -25.33 3.73 0.07
C ILE A 109 -25.09 4.43 1.42
N THR A 110 -24.38 3.79 2.34
CA THR A 110 -24.04 4.37 3.65
C THR A 110 -22.84 5.30 3.62
N GLY A 111 -22.38 5.71 2.43
CA GLY A 111 -21.44 6.82 2.24
C GLY A 111 -19.98 6.44 2.11
N ARG A 112 -19.62 5.14 2.13
CA ARG A 112 -18.27 4.71 1.79
C ARG A 112 -17.99 5.00 0.32
N ARG A 113 -16.77 5.39 0.02
CA ARG A 113 -16.32 5.70 -1.33
C ARG A 113 -15.25 4.70 -1.76
N VAL A 114 -15.26 4.32 -3.03
CA VAL A 114 -14.26 3.44 -3.64
C VAL A 114 -13.65 4.19 -4.82
N THR A 115 -12.34 4.18 -4.92
CA THR A 115 -11.62 4.78 -6.04
C THR A 115 -10.43 3.91 -6.43
N GLY A 116 -9.93 4.11 -7.65
CA GLY A 116 -8.67 3.53 -8.11
C GLY A 116 -7.55 4.57 -8.05
N SER A 117 -6.32 4.08 -8.01
CA SER A 117 -5.12 4.92 -8.11
C SER A 117 -4.19 4.33 -9.16
N SER A 118 -4.16 4.94 -10.34
CA SER A 118 -3.20 4.61 -11.38
C SER A 118 -2.05 5.60 -11.32
N PHE A 119 -0.82 5.10 -11.16
CA PHE A 119 0.38 5.93 -11.00
C PHE A 119 0.25 7.00 -9.90
N GLY A 120 -0.45 6.67 -8.80
CA GLY A 120 -0.75 7.60 -7.71
C GLY A 120 -1.66 8.77 -8.08
N GLY A 121 -2.31 8.76 -9.25
CA GLY A 121 -3.08 9.89 -9.78
C GLY A 121 -2.24 11.12 -10.13
N VAL A 122 -0.90 11.00 -10.14
CA VAL A 122 0.01 12.13 -10.34
C VAL A 122 0.09 12.60 -11.78
N LYS A 123 0.25 13.89 -11.97
CA LYS A 123 0.63 14.50 -13.24
C LYS A 123 2.16 14.38 -13.38
N GLY A 124 2.64 13.33 -14.08
CA GLY A 124 4.05 12.93 -14.10
C GLY A 124 5.02 14.09 -14.34
N ARG A 125 4.79 14.93 -15.35
CA ARG A 125 5.69 16.02 -15.71
C ARG A 125 5.81 17.13 -14.68
N THR A 126 4.77 17.35 -13.86
CA THR A 126 4.72 18.47 -12.91
C THR A 126 4.88 18.03 -11.47
N GLN A 127 4.46 16.81 -11.12
CA GLN A 127 4.44 16.36 -9.73
C GLN A 127 5.58 15.39 -9.39
N VAL A 128 6.11 14.63 -10.35
CA VAL A 128 7.29 13.79 -10.08
C VAL A 128 8.51 14.63 -9.68
N PRO A 129 8.83 15.77 -10.32
CA PRO A 129 9.91 16.64 -9.85
C PRO A 129 9.76 17.07 -8.39
N LEU A 130 8.53 17.36 -7.92
CA LEU A 130 8.29 17.71 -6.52
C LEU A 130 8.57 16.54 -5.56
N LEU A 131 8.32 15.29 -5.98
CA LEU A 131 8.68 14.11 -5.19
C LEU A 131 10.21 13.92 -5.15
N VAL A 132 10.89 14.21 -6.26
CA VAL A 132 12.36 14.21 -6.31
C VAL A 132 12.94 15.25 -5.37
N ASP A 133 12.39 16.46 -5.35
CA ASP A 133 12.81 17.51 -4.42
C ASP A 133 12.64 17.08 -2.95
N ARG A 134 11.53 16.44 -2.61
CA ARG A 134 11.30 15.86 -1.26
C ARG A 134 12.32 14.80 -0.90
N TRP A 135 12.68 13.93 -1.85
CA TRP A 135 13.73 12.95 -1.65
C TRP A 135 15.09 13.64 -1.43
N LEU A 136 15.48 14.59 -2.28
CA LEU A 136 16.73 15.32 -2.15
C LEU A 136 16.82 16.11 -0.83
N ASN A 137 15.68 16.57 -0.31
CA ASN A 137 15.59 17.25 0.99
C ASN A 137 15.53 16.28 2.19
N GLY A 138 15.57 14.96 1.95
CA GLY A 138 15.53 13.94 3.02
C GLY A 138 14.16 13.71 3.65
N GLU A 139 13.07 14.22 3.04
CA GLU A 139 11.70 14.01 3.53
C GLU A 139 11.19 12.60 3.20
N ILE A 140 11.71 12.02 2.11
CA ILE A 140 11.40 10.66 1.63
C ILE A 140 12.69 9.88 1.53
N ASP A 141 12.77 8.74 2.21
CA ASP A 141 13.89 7.81 2.09
C ASP A 141 13.61 6.80 0.96
N VAL A 142 14.11 7.11 -0.24
CA VAL A 142 13.98 6.23 -1.40
C VAL A 142 15.04 5.13 -1.38
N GLU A 143 16.20 5.39 -0.76
CA GLU A 143 17.32 4.45 -0.74
C GLU A 143 16.98 3.17 0.02
N SER A 144 16.25 3.28 1.13
CA SER A 144 15.80 2.12 1.93
C SER A 144 14.79 1.24 1.21
N LEU A 145 14.16 1.73 0.13
CA LEU A 145 13.25 0.94 -0.71
C LEU A 145 14.01 0.07 -1.73
N ILE A 146 15.32 0.28 -1.92
CA ILE A 146 16.16 -0.47 -2.84
C ILE A 146 16.87 -1.58 -2.08
N SER A 147 16.38 -2.81 -2.20
CA SER A 147 16.98 -3.97 -1.52
C SER A 147 18.17 -4.54 -2.26
N HIS A 148 18.13 -4.55 -3.59
CA HIS A 148 19.17 -5.16 -4.40
C HIS A 148 19.61 -4.23 -5.54
N ARG A 149 20.91 -4.14 -5.77
CA ARG A 149 21.52 -3.52 -6.95
C ARG A 149 22.24 -4.59 -7.73
N ILE A 150 21.82 -4.82 -8.96
CA ILE A 150 22.28 -5.91 -9.82
C ILE A 150 22.77 -5.34 -11.15
N GLY A 151 23.66 -6.06 -11.82
CA GLY A 151 24.03 -5.78 -13.21
C GLY A 151 22.96 -6.25 -14.19
N LEU A 152 23.05 -5.81 -15.44
CA LEU A 152 22.13 -6.25 -16.50
C LEU A 152 22.23 -7.77 -16.75
N ASP A 153 23.40 -8.35 -16.62
CA ASP A 153 23.63 -9.79 -16.81
C ASP A 153 22.91 -10.64 -15.75
N ASP A 154 22.61 -10.04 -14.59
CA ASP A 154 21.91 -10.68 -13.46
C ASP A 154 20.38 -10.43 -13.47
N VAL A 155 19.81 -9.95 -14.59
CA VAL A 155 18.39 -9.61 -14.66
C VAL A 155 17.47 -10.78 -14.28
N ASN A 156 17.82 -12.02 -14.65
CA ASN A 156 17.06 -13.22 -14.29
C ASN A 156 17.04 -13.43 -12.77
N ARG A 157 18.17 -13.18 -12.09
CA ARG A 157 18.23 -13.22 -10.62
C ARG A 157 17.29 -12.17 -10.01
N GLY A 158 17.16 -11.00 -10.64
CA GLY A 158 16.18 -9.98 -10.24
C GLY A 158 14.74 -10.48 -10.27
N PHE A 159 14.35 -11.28 -11.27
CA PHE A 159 13.04 -11.91 -11.34
C PHE A 159 12.86 -13.00 -10.28
N GLU A 160 13.87 -13.83 -10.04
CA GLU A 160 13.86 -14.85 -8.99
C GLU A 160 13.63 -14.20 -7.61
N LEU A 161 14.34 -13.12 -7.29
CA LEU A 161 14.16 -12.36 -6.05
C LEU A 161 12.71 -11.83 -5.89
N MET A 162 12.08 -11.42 -7.00
CA MET A 162 10.66 -11.02 -6.98
C MET A 162 9.73 -12.19 -6.69
N GLU A 163 9.97 -13.36 -7.29
CA GLU A 163 9.19 -14.57 -7.05
C GLU A 163 9.37 -15.09 -5.62
N GLU A 164 10.59 -15.04 -5.10
CA GLU A 164 10.95 -15.38 -3.72
C GLU A 164 10.43 -14.36 -2.70
N GLN A 165 9.91 -13.22 -3.17
CA GLN A 165 9.52 -12.06 -2.35
C GLN A 165 10.67 -11.53 -1.47
N ASP A 166 11.91 -11.70 -1.92
CA ASP A 166 13.11 -11.21 -1.25
C ASP A 166 13.35 -9.73 -1.59
N GLY A 167 13.33 -8.91 -0.57
CA GLY A 167 13.47 -7.46 -0.68
C GLY A 167 12.24 -6.73 -1.23
N ILE A 168 12.36 -5.41 -1.36
CA ILE A 168 11.29 -4.49 -1.80
C ILE A 168 11.44 -4.20 -3.29
N ARG A 169 12.65 -3.83 -3.71
CA ARG A 169 12.96 -3.45 -5.10
C ARG A 169 14.38 -3.85 -5.49
N SER A 170 14.49 -4.53 -6.62
CA SER A 170 15.78 -4.71 -7.33
C SER A 170 15.96 -3.60 -8.38
N VAL A 171 17.15 -3.01 -8.43
CA VAL A 171 17.51 -1.96 -9.39
C VAL A 171 18.67 -2.44 -10.23
N ILE A 172 18.55 -2.36 -11.55
CA ILE A 172 19.65 -2.66 -12.49
C ILE A 172 20.50 -1.41 -12.62
N THR A 173 21.81 -1.55 -12.32
CA THR A 173 22.80 -0.49 -12.50
C THR A 173 23.57 -0.71 -13.78
N PHE A 174 23.81 0.35 -14.50
CA PHE A 174 24.67 0.36 -15.69
C PHE A 174 25.99 1.02 -15.35
N PRO A 175 27.12 0.53 -15.93
CA PRO A 175 28.45 1.12 -15.73
C PRO A 175 28.53 2.55 -16.26
#